data_f1e203790d40bcf7326d3d01076a51e4
#
_entry.id   f1e203790d40bcf7326d3d01076a51e4
#
_cell.length_a   1.000
_cell.length_b   1.000
_cell.length_c   1.000
_cell.angle_alpha   90.00
_cell.angle_beta   90.00
_cell.angle_gamma   90.00
#
_symmetry.space_group_name_H-M   'P 1'
#
loop_
_entity.id
_entity.type
_entity.pdbx_description
1 polymer ?
#
loop_
_entity_poly.entity_id
_entity_poly.type
_entity_poly.pdbx_seq_one_letter_code
_entity_poly.pdbx_strand_id
1 'polypeptide(L)'
;MPSRRQEELVLQLLCQGALRALRSSIRRAHIAETLAELGLKISPIDLSRYTYGSHMPKPQKALELLEAIHGSGLSRMIVEQKVSVDEMGVVNVPLLACDLDILLLAASAAYLEFRGLADAVLTAAVNGIPLATLVAWALGAKLAVARRERESTIMRYIEAEIFLSDPPSVSHLYLPAGVLQRGERVLIVDDLLRSGRTLRALTRIAESAGAYVVGVVALLAVGDGWRYAVPEGARVLVLHTVRVSAGR
;
A
#
# COMPACT_ATOMS: atom_id res chain seq x y z
N MET A 1 -10.90 -10.50 14.98
CA MET A 1 -9.94 -11.16 14.06
C MET A 1 -10.72 -11.92 13.01
N PRO A 2 -10.32 -11.92 11.73
CA PRO A 2 -10.97 -12.73 10.71
C PRO A 2 -10.86 -14.22 11.05
N SER A 3 -11.82 -15.03 10.60
CA SER A 3 -11.74 -16.47 10.74
C SER A 3 -10.64 -17.03 9.81
N ARG A 4 -10.06 -18.19 10.15
CA ARG A 4 -9.05 -18.85 9.31
C ARG A 4 -9.51 -19.00 7.85
N ARG A 5 -10.78 -19.31 7.63
CA ARG A 5 -11.36 -19.44 6.27
C ARG A 5 -11.39 -18.10 5.54
N GLN A 6 -11.62 -16.97 6.25
CA GLN A 6 -11.56 -15.64 5.65
C GLN A 6 -10.13 -15.27 5.26
N GLU A 7 -9.15 -15.55 6.10
CA GLU A 7 -7.73 -15.32 5.81
C GLU A 7 -7.26 -16.13 4.58
N GLU A 8 -7.66 -17.40 4.50
CA GLU A 8 -7.35 -18.26 3.35
C GLU A 8 -7.95 -17.72 2.04
N LEU A 9 -9.20 -17.24 2.08
CA LEU A 9 -9.86 -16.62 0.92
C LEU A 9 -9.20 -15.30 0.50
N VAL A 10 -8.88 -14.43 1.47
CA VAL A 10 -8.15 -13.17 1.21
C VAL A 10 -6.83 -13.45 0.51
N LEU A 11 -6.05 -14.40 1.02
CA LEU A 11 -4.76 -14.79 0.45
C LEU A 11 -4.91 -15.28 -1.00
N GLN A 12 -5.92 -16.10 -1.28
CA GLN A 12 -6.20 -16.60 -2.63
C GLN A 12 -6.59 -15.46 -3.60
N LEU A 13 -7.42 -14.52 -3.16
CA LEU A 13 -7.85 -13.36 -3.96
C LEU A 13 -6.68 -12.39 -4.22
N LEU A 14 -5.84 -12.14 -3.23
CA LEU A 14 -4.62 -11.34 -3.39
C LEU A 14 -3.66 -11.99 -4.39
N CYS A 15 -3.49 -13.32 -4.32
CA CYS A 15 -2.67 -14.08 -5.28
C CYS A 15 -3.21 -13.94 -6.70
N GLN A 16 -4.52 -14.07 -6.89
CA GLN A 16 -5.14 -13.85 -8.19
C GLN A 16 -4.89 -12.42 -8.71
N GLY A 17 -5.07 -11.41 -7.86
CA GLY A 17 -4.82 -10.01 -8.21
C GLY A 17 -3.37 -9.77 -8.63
N ALA A 18 -2.40 -10.31 -7.87
CA ALA A 18 -0.98 -10.21 -8.20
C ALA A 18 -0.65 -10.90 -9.54
N LEU A 19 -1.21 -12.08 -9.80
CA LEU A 19 -1.02 -12.79 -11.08
C LEU A 19 -1.64 -12.03 -12.27
N ARG A 20 -2.76 -11.32 -12.06
CA ARG A 20 -3.35 -10.43 -13.08
C ARG A 20 -2.43 -9.25 -13.39
N ALA A 21 -1.88 -8.62 -12.37
CA ALA A 21 -0.91 -7.52 -12.51
C ALA A 21 0.32 -7.97 -13.32
N LEU A 22 0.87 -9.16 -13.00
CA LEU A 22 1.97 -9.75 -13.77
C LEU A 22 1.61 -9.91 -15.25
N ARG A 23 0.44 -10.48 -15.51
CA ARG A 23 0.01 -10.76 -16.90
C ARG A 23 -0.22 -9.51 -17.73
N SER A 24 -0.67 -8.42 -17.14
CA SER A 24 -0.89 -7.16 -17.86
C SER A 24 0.43 -6.52 -18.34
N SER A 25 1.56 -6.91 -17.74
CA SER A 25 2.86 -6.27 -17.96
C SER A 25 3.92 -7.23 -18.54
N ILE A 26 3.77 -8.56 -18.36
CA ILE A 26 4.80 -9.55 -18.68
C ILE A 26 4.21 -10.68 -19.51
N ARG A 27 5.00 -11.21 -20.48
CA ARG A 27 4.61 -12.39 -21.26
C ARG A 27 4.50 -13.62 -20.37
N ARG A 28 3.46 -14.46 -20.57
CA ARG A 28 3.20 -15.66 -19.74
C ARG A 28 4.38 -16.62 -19.64
N ALA A 29 5.10 -16.83 -20.74
CA ALA A 29 6.26 -17.71 -20.76
C ALA A 29 7.31 -17.22 -19.75
N HIS A 30 7.61 -15.92 -19.75
CA HIS A 30 8.57 -15.32 -18.83
C HIS A 30 8.13 -15.42 -17.37
N ILE A 31 6.82 -15.27 -17.09
CA ILE A 31 6.30 -15.46 -15.70
C ILE A 31 6.54 -16.90 -15.24
N ALA A 32 6.21 -17.89 -16.10
CA ALA A 32 6.39 -19.31 -15.76
C ALA A 32 7.86 -19.67 -15.58
N GLU A 33 8.75 -19.14 -16.41
CA GLU A 33 10.21 -19.31 -16.32
C GLU A 33 10.75 -18.73 -15.02
N THR A 34 10.43 -17.47 -14.72
CA THR A 34 10.88 -16.82 -13.47
C THR A 34 10.37 -17.54 -12.23
N LEU A 35 9.13 -17.99 -12.22
CA LEU A 35 8.60 -18.76 -11.09
C LEU A 35 9.27 -20.13 -10.99
N ALA A 36 9.63 -20.75 -12.11
CA ALA A 36 10.35 -22.03 -12.13
C ALA A 36 11.78 -21.91 -11.62
N GLU A 37 12.48 -20.81 -11.95
CA GLU A 37 13.82 -20.47 -11.41
C GLU A 37 13.80 -20.31 -9.89
N LEU A 38 12.68 -19.83 -9.34
CA LEU A 38 12.43 -19.73 -7.89
C LEU A 38 11.96 -21.05 -7.24
N GLY A 39 12.00 -22.16 -7.99
CA GLY A 39 11.57 -23.48 -7.51
C GLY A 39 10.07 -23.72 -7.54
N LEU A 40 9.28 -22.77 -8.05
CA LEU A 40 7.82 -22.86 -8.14
C LEU A 40 7.37 -23.36 -9.52
N LYS A 41 7.31 -24.67 -9.69
CA LYS A 41 6.77 -25.28 -10.91
C LYS A 41 5.25 -25.08 -10.96
N ILE A 42 4.78 -24.32 -11.95
CA ILE A 42 3.36 -24.13 -12.27
C ILE A 42 3.16 -24.45 -13.75
N SER A 43 2.14 -25.27 -14.05
CA SER A 43 1.77 -25.49 -15.45
C SER A 43 1.22 -24.20 -16.08
N PRO A 44 1.45 -23.94 -17.38
CA PRO A 44 0.85 -22.79 -18.06
C PRO A 44 -0.69 -22.78 -17.99
N ILE A 45 -1.30 -23.96 -17.87
CA ILE A 45 -2.75 -24.13 -17.72
C ILE A 45 -3.19 -23.64 -16.34
N ASP A 46 -2.50 -24.05 -15.26
CA ASP A 46 -2.85 -23.63 -13.91
C ASP A 46 -2.58 -22.15 -13.68
N LEU A 47 -1.46 -21.64 -14.21
CA LEU A 47 -1.17 -20.20 -14.19
C LEU A 47 -2.30 -19.41 -14.85
N SER A 48 -2.80 -19.88 -16.00
CA SER A 48 -3.95 -19.28 -16.67
C SER A 48 -5.22 -19.35 -15.84
N ARG A 49 -5.54 -20.51 -15.28
CA ARG A 49 -6.74 -20.74 -14.45
C ARG A 49 -6.72 -19.84 -13.21
N TYR A 50 -5.59 -19.73 -12.52
CA TYR A 50 -5.41 -18.86 -11.34
C TYR A 50 -5.56 -17.40 -11.71
N THR A 51 -4.95 -16.97 -12.81
CA THR A 51 -5.05 -15.57 -13.27
C THR A 51 -6.48 -15.16 -13.61
N TYR A 52 -7.24 -16.05 -14.24
CA TYR A 52 -8.64 -15.76 -14.63
C TYR A 52 -9.66 -16.09 -13.54
N GLY A 53 -9.24 -16.69 -12.42
CA GLY A 53 -10.12 -17.05 -11.31
C GLY A 53 -11.04 -18.24 -11.61
N SER A 54 -10.85 -18.96 -12.72
CA SER A 54 -11.60 -20.18 -12.99
C SER A 54 -11.23 -21.33 -12.05
N HIS A 55 -10.07 -21.23 -11.40
CA HIS A 55 -9.63 -22.06 -10.31
C HIS A 55 -8.75 -21.25 -9.37
N MET A 56 -8.89 -21.46 -8.06
CA MET A 56 -8.07 -20.78 -7.07
C MET A 56 -6.92 -21.68 -6.61
N PRO A 57 -5.70 -21.17 -6.44
CA PRO A 57 -4.63 -21.97 -5.84
C PRO A 57 -5.01 -22.33 -4.39
N LYS A 58 -4.55 -23.47 -3.89
CA LYS A 58 -4.67 -23.77 -2.46
C LYS A 58 -3.97 -22.68 -1.64
N PRO A 59 -4.43 -22.38 -0.39
CA PRO A 59 -3.87 -21.28 0.41
C PRO A 59 -2.35 -21.31 0.54
N GLN A 60 -1.77 -22.48 0.81
CA GLN A 60 -0.32 -22.64 0.87
C GLN A 60 0.36 -22.27 -0.46
N LYS A 61 -0.20 -22.70 -1.59
CA LYS A 61 0.34 -22.39 -2.93
C LYS A 61 0.17 -20.91 -3.28
N ALA A 62 -0.92 -20.28 -2.83
CA ALA A 62 -1.14 -18.86 -2.98
C ALA A 62 -0.07 -18.05 -2.22
N LEU A 63 0.26 -18.47 -1.00
CA LEU A 63 1.32 -17.85 -0.20
C LEU A 63 2.69 -17.96 -0.88
N GLU A 64 3.09 -19.16 -1.30
CA GLU A 64 4.35 -19.39 -2.00
C GLU A 64 4.48 -18.55 -3.27
N LEU A 65 3.38 -18.40 -4.02
CA LEU A 65 3.34 -17.56 -5.21
C LEU A 65 3.53 -16.09 -4.90
N LEU A 66 2.84 -15.58 -3.89
CA LEU A 66 2.99 -14.17 -3.48
C LEU A 66 4.40 -13.90 -2.96
N GLU A 67 4.96 -14.77 -2.13
CA GLU A 67 6.34 -14.65 -1.64
C GLU A 67 7.35 -14.64 -2.78
N ALA A 68 7.18 -15.50 -3.79
CA ALA A 68 8.03 -15.52 -4.97
C ALA A 68 7.87 -14.25 -5.83
N ILE A 69 6.64 -13.80 -6.09
CA ILE A 69 6.38 -12.58 -6.88
C ILE A 69 7.04 -11.36 -6.25
N HIS A 70 6.93 -11.21 -4.92
CA HIS A 70 7.50 -10.06 -4.24
C HIS A 70 9.00 -10.21 -3.98
N GLY A 71 9.45 -11.41 -3.63
CA GLY A 71 10.87 -11.70 -3.35
C GLY A 71 11.76 -11.65 -4.60
N SER A 72 11.23 -11.97 -5.79
CA SER A 72 11.97 -11.89 -7.06
C SER A 72 12.13 -10.46 -7.62
N GLY A 73 11.41 -9.49 -7.07
CA GLY A 73 11.36 -8.15 -7.62
C GLY A 73 10.41 -7.95 -8.81
N LEU A 74 9.65 -8.99 -9.21
CA LEU A 74 8.65 -8.89 -10.28
C LEU A 74 7.62 -7.80 -10.00
N SER A 75 7.14 -7.68 -8.76
CA SER A 75 6.21 -6.64 -8.35
C SER A 75 6.79 -5.23 -8.57
N ARG A 76 8.05 -5.03 -8.21
CA ARG A 76 8.75 -3.76 -8.41
C ARG A 76 8.87 -3.43 -9.91
N MET A 77 9.25 -4.40 -10.73
CA MET A 77 9.40 -4.24 -12.18
C MET A 77 8.07 -3.82 -12.83
N ILE A 78 6.94 -4.37 -12.41
CA ILE A 78 5.62 -4.01 -12.94
C ILE A 78 5.28 -2.57 -12.60
N VAL A 79 5.49 -2.15 -11.36
CA VAL A 79 5.23 -0.77 -10.95
C VAL A 79 6.12 0.19 -11.73
N GLU A 80 7.41 -0.13 -11.88
CA GLU A 80 8.38 0.66 -12.64
C GLU A 80 7.96 0.88 -14.10
N GLN A 81 7.43 -0.16 -14.77
CA GLN A 81 6.94 -0.05 -16.16
C GLN A 81 5.72 0.88 -16.32
N LYS A 82 4.92 1.05 -15.26
CA LYS A 82 3.72 1.89 -15.25
C LYS A 82 3.98 3.31 -14.72
N VAL A 83 5.11 3.51 -14.07
CA VAL A 83 5.52 4.84 -13.60
C VAL A 83 5.97 5.69 -14.80
N SER A 84 5.41 6.87 -14.91
CA SER A 84 5.89 7.91 -15.81
C SER A 84 6.13 9.20 -15.05
N VAL A 85 7.13 9.95 -15.49
CA VAL A 85 7.49 11.25 -14.94
C VAL A 85 7.44 12.24 -16.08
N ASP A 86 6.72 13.34 -15.91
CA ASP A 86 6.62 14.39 -16.91
C ASP A 86 7.88 15.28 -16.94
N GLU A 87 7.91 16.23 -17.88
CA GLU A 87 9.02 17.18 -18.06
C GLU A 87 9.25 18.08 -16.84
N MET A 88 8.24 18.24 -15.98
CA MET A 88 8.31 19.02 -14.73
C MET A 88 8.72 18.16 -13.52
N GLY A 89 9.01 16.86 -13.73
CA GLY A 89 9.35 15.93 -12.65
C GLY A 89 8.15 15.47 -11.82
N VAL A 90 6.92 15.61 -12.34
CA VAL A 90 5.70 15.14 -11.68
C VAL A 90 5.43 13.69 -12.07
N VAL A 91 5.22 12.86 -11.07
CA VAL A 91 4.92 11.42 -11.26
C VAL A 91 3.42 11.22 -11.47
N ASN A 92 3.04 10.30 -12.35
CA ASN A 92 1.66 9.94 -12.69
C ASN A 92 0.90 9.19 -11.56
N VAL A 93 1.09 9.60 -10.32
CA VAL A 93 0.50 8.95 -9.13
C VAL A 93 -1.02 8.76 -9.22
N PRO A 94 -1.83 9.73 -9.70
CA PRO A 94 -3.28 9.55 -9.76
C PRO A 94 -3.70 8.38 -10.68
N LEU A 95 -2.95 8.11 -11.75
CA LEU A 95 -3.24 6.96 -12.63
C LEU A 95 -2.92 5.63 -11.94
N LEU A 96 -1.82 5.56 -11.21
CA LEU A 96 -1.44 4.36 -10.45
C LEU A 96 -2.37 4.10 -9.27
N ALA A 97 -2.82 5.17 -8.60
CA ALA A 97 -3.78 5.09 -7.49
C ALA A 97 -5.18 4.63 -7.92
N CYS A 98 -5.47 4.61 -9.23
CA CYS A 98 -6.71 4.09 -9.83
C CYS A 98 -6.49 2.77 -10.58
N ASP A 99 -5.26 2.26 -10.70
CA ASP A 99 -4.97 0.97 -11.35
C ASP A 99 -5.19 -0.18 -10.36
N LEU A 100 -6.31 -0.88 -10.50
CA LEU A 100 -6.70 -1.95 -9.59
C LEU A 100 -5.67 -3.08 -9.53
N ASP A 101 -4.99 -3.41 -10.62
CA ASP A 101 -3.97 -4.46 -10.64
C ASP A 101 -2.74 -4.05 -9.81
N ILE A 102 -2.32 -2.79 -9.91
CA ILE A 102 -1.25 -2.21 -9.07
C ILE A 102 -1.66 -2.16 -7.60
N LEU A 103 -2.89 -1.75 -7.32
CA LEU A 103 -3.41 -1.68 -5.95
C LEU A 103 -3.48 -3.06 -5.28
N LEU A 104 -3.93 -4.09 -6.01
CA LEU A 104 -3.97 -5.46 -5.52
C LEU A 104 -2.56 -6.04 -5.31
N LEU A 105 -1.63 -5.72 -6.22
CA LEU A 105 -0.22 -6.08 -6.06
C LEU A 105 0.36 -5.44 -4.79
N ALA A 106 0.10 -4.15 -4.57
CA ALA A 106 0.54 -3.44 -3.37
C ALA A 106 -0.09 -3.99 -2.09
N ALA A 107 -1.40 -4.25 -2.11
CA ALA A 107 -2.11 -4.83 -0.98
C ALA A 107 -1.59 -6.23 -0.64
N SER A 108 -1.22 -7.03 -1.64
CA SER A 108 -0.63 -8.36 -1.40
C SER A 108 0.76 -8.28 -0.74
N ALA A 109 1.59 -7.30 -1.14
CA ALA A 109 2.86 -7.05 -0.46
C ALA A 109 2.67 -6.58 0.99
N ALA A 110 1.72 -5.66 1.20
CA ALA A 110 1.36 -5.18 2.53
C ALA A 110 0.81 -6.32 3.42
N TYR A 111 0.01 -7.22 2.85
CA TYR A 111 -0.48 -8.41 3.57
C TYR A 111 0.67 -9.31 4.04
N LEU A 112 1.62 -9.61 3.18
CA LEU A 112 2.77 -10.46 3.55
C LEU A 112 3.57 -9.86 4.70
N GLU A 113 3.79 -8.54 4.68
CA GLU A 113 4.64 -7.83 5.65
C GLU A 113 3.93 -7.53 6.98
N PHE A 114 2.61 -7.22 6.93
CA PHE A 114 1.89 -6.64 8.08
C PHE A 114 0.74 -7.50 8.63
N ARG A 115 0.48 -8.71 8.11
CA ARG A 115 -0.57 -9.59 8.64
C ARG A 115 -0.38 -9.83 10.14
N GLY A 116 -1.44 -9.62 10.92
CA GLY A 116 -1.42 -9.78 12.38
C GLY A 116 -0.68 -8.68 13.14
N LEU A 117 -0.13 -7.67 12.45
CA LEU A 117 0.63 -6.59 13.08
C LEU A 117 -0.15 -5.28 13.23
N ALA A 118 -1.23 -5.07 12.48
CA ALA A 118 -1.99 -3.83 12.46
C ALA A 118 -3.47 -4.07 12.86
N ASP A 119 -4.00 -3.19 13.70
CA ASP A 119 -5.40 -3.16 14.10
C ASP A 119 -6.21 -2.15 13.28
N ALA A 120 -5.52 -1.11 12.77
CA ALA A 120 -6.11 -0.07 11.95
C ALA A 120 -5.15 0.35 10.82
N VAL A 121 -5.73 0.74 9.70
CA VAL A 121 -5.04 1.40 8.58
C VAL A 121 -5.45 2.86 8.56
N LEU A 122 -4.48 3.78 8.58
CA LEU A 122 -4.68 5.22 8.54
C LEU A 122 -4.14 5.80 7.23
N THR A 123 -4.94 6.60 6.55
CA THR A 123 -4.54 7.30 5.31
C THR A 123 -5.05 8.73 5.29
N ALA A 124 -4.47 9.54 4.39
CA ALA A 124 -5.00 10.85 4.05
C ALA A 124 -5.81 10.81 2.74
N ALA A 125 -6.90 11.56 2.68
CA ALA A 125 -7.64 11.74 1.43
C ALA A 125 -6.76 12.54 0.44
N VAL A 126 -6.82 12.22 -0.87
CA VAL A 126 -7.77 11.42 -1.64
C VAL A 126 -7.12 10.16 -2.20
N ASN A 127 -5.94 10.26 -2.83
CA ASN A 127 -5.33 9.19 -3.64
C ASN A 127 -4.87 7.97 -2.82
N GLY A 128 -4.57 8.14 -1.53
CA GLY A 128 -4.21 7.02 -0.65
C GLY A 128 -5.39 6.11 -0.29
N ILE A 129 -6.64 6.59 -0.43
CA ILE A 129 -7.83 5.85 0.00
C ILE A 129 -7.98 4.50 -0.70
N PRO A 130 -7.86 4.37 -2.05
CA PRO A 130 -8.05 3.09 -2.71
C PRO A 130 -7.09 2.00 -2.19
N LEU A 131 -5.80 2.33 -2.07
CA LEU A 131 -4.82 1.39 -1.54
C LEU A 131 -5.12 1.06 -0.07
N ALA A 132 -5.35 2.08 0.76
CA ALA A 132 -5.62 1.89 2.18
C ALA A 132 -6.85 1.02 2.42
N THR A 133 -7.90 1.15 1.59
CA THR A 133 -9.11 0.32 1.66
C THR A 133 -8.78 -1.15 1.38
N LEU A 134 -8.01 -1.44 0.33
CA LEU A 134 -7.61 -2.81 0.01
C LEU A 134 -6.68 -3.40 1.07
N VAL A 135 -5.74 -2.61 1.60
CA VAL A 135 -4.84 -3.05 2.68
C VAL A 135 -5.62 -3.33 3.96
N ALA A 136 -6.55 -2.44 4.36
CA ALA A 136 -7.39 -2.65 5.53
C ALA A 136 -8.24 -3.92 5.39
N TRP A 137 -8.87 -4.12 4.23
CA TRP A 137 -9.63 -5.32 3.93
C TRP A 137 -8.76 -6.57 3.98
N ALA A 138 -7.56 -6.54 3.37
CA ALA A 138 -6.64 -7.66 3.34
C ALA A 138 -6.15 -8.06 4.74
N LEU A 139 -5.87 -7.09 5.60
CA LEU A 139 -5.40 -7.31 6.97
C LEU A 139 -6.53 -7.61 7.97
N GLY A 140 -7.80 -7.46 7.57
CA GLY A 140 -8.93 -7.51 8.49
C GLY A 140 -8.88 -6.39 9.54
N ALA A 141 -8.24 -5.27 9.19
CA ALA A 141 -8.07 -4.09 10.01
C ALA A 141 -9.17 -3.05 9.72
N LYS A 142 -9.45 -2.17 10.66
CA LYS A 142 -10.35 -1.05 10.39
C LYS A 142 -9.67 0.02 9.54
N LEU A 143 -10.46 0.79 8.78
CA LEU A 143 -9.98 1.90 7.96
C LEU A 143 -10.26 3.23 8.66
N ALA A 144 -9.23 4.08 8.75
CA ALA A 144 -9.30 5.45 9.24
C ALA A 144 -8.82 6.40 8.12
N VAL A 145 -9.66 7.38 7.75
CA VAL A 145 -9.35 8.34 6.68
C VAL A 145 -9.32 9.75 7.26
N ALA A 146 -8.14 10.35 7.29
CA ALA A 146 -7.96 11.76 7.63
C ALA A 146 -8.24 12.64 6.40
N ARG A 147 -8.98 13.71 6.58
CA ARG A 147 -9.44 14.62 5.52
C ARG A 147 -8.91 16.03 5.72
N ARG A 148 -8.87 16.83 4.66
CA ARG A 148 -8.42 18.22 4.73
C ARG A 148 -9.48 19.17 5.29
N GLU A 149 -10.72 18.72 5.35
CA GLU A 149 -11.86 19.52 5.81
C GLU A 149 -12.65 18.75 6.88
N ARG A 150 -13.29 19.49 7.76
CA ARG A 150 -14.24 18.96 8.73
C ARG A 150 -15.60 18.86 8.05
N GLU A 151 -16.15 17.65 7.96
CA GLU A 151 -17.45 17.40 7.32
C GLU A 151 -18.65 17.67 8.26
N SER A 152 -18.39 17.91 9.54
CA SER A 152 -19.43 18.15 10.53
C SER A 152 -18.96 19.12 11.59
N THR A 153 -19.83 20.03 12.00
CA THR A 153 -19.62 20.96 13.13
C THR A 153 -19.94 20.33 14.49
N ILE A 154 -20.62 19.19 14.48
CA ILE A 154 -21.07 18.50 15.71
C ILE A 154 -20.03 17.48 16.18
N MET A 155 -19.27 16.91 15.25
CA MET A 155 -18.27 15.89 15.57
C MET A 155 -17.00 16.53 16.14
N ARG A 156 -16.39 15.83 17.09
CA ARG A 156 -15.01 16.15 17.53
C ARG A 156 -14.01 15.53 16.55
N TYR A 157 -12.90 16.23 16.33
CA TYR A 157 -11.83 15.80 15.46
C TYR A 157 -10.49 15.83 16.19
N ILE A 158 -9.64 14.86 15.85
CA ILE A 158 -8.20 14.94 16.07
C ILE A 158 -7.64 15.66 14.84
N GLU A 159 -6.77 16.64 15.09
CA GLU A 159 -6.24 17.54 14.07
C GLU A 159 -4.73 17.51 14.06
N ALA A 160 -4.14 17.56 12.87
CA ALA A 160 -2.70 17.75 12.69
C ALA A 160 -2.41 18.70 11.54
N GLU A 161 -1.40 19.54 11.74
CA GLU A 161 -0.94 20.53 10.78
C GLU A 161 0.04 19.96 9.77
N ILE A 162 -0.07 20.42 8.52
CA ILE A 162 0.89 20.19 7.44
C ILE A 162 1.47 21.53 7.01
N PHE A 163 2.74 21.75 7.28
CA PHE A 163 3.43 22.94 6.83
C PHE A 163 3.86 22.80 5.36
N LEU A 164 3.37 23.71 4.52
CA LEU A 164 3.75 23.83 3.12
C LEU A 164 4.81 24.92 3.00
N SER A 165 5.82 24.72 2.15
CA SER A 165 6.96 25.64 2.04
C SER A 165 6.86 26.58 0.86
N ASP A 166 6.08 26.26 -0.17
CA ASP A 166 5.97 27.07 -1.38
C ASP A 166 4.55 27.01 -1.97
N PRO A 167 3.76 28.08 -1.88
CA PRO A 167 3.97 29.21 -0.97
C PRO A 167 3.85 28.78 0.50
N PRO A 168 4.49 29.49 1.44
CA PRO A 168 4.39 29.19 2.86
C PRO A 168 2.93 29.24 3.31
N SER A 169 2.41 28.11 3.78
CA SER A 169 1.03 27.98 4.26
C SER A 169 0.88 26.79 5.20
N VAL A 170 -0.20 26.78 5.98
CA VAL A 170 -0.55 25.68 6.87
C VAL A 170 -1.83 25.02 6.33
N SER A 171 -1.77 23.75 6.09
CA SER A 171 -2.93 22.89 5.80
C SER A 171 -3.16 21.96 6.98
N HIS A 172 -4.37 21.43 7.12
CA HIS A 172 -4.74 20.58 8.24
C HIS A 172 -5.22 19.21 7.73
N LEU A 173 -5.06 18.21 8.58
CA LEU A 173 -5.75 16.93 8.46
C LEU A 173 -6.63 16.73 9.69
N TYR A 174 -7.83 16.23 9.46
CA TYR A 174 -8.85 15.98 10.46
C TYR A 174 -9.27 14.54 10.44
N LEU A 175 -9.22 13.86 11.58
CA LEU A 175 -9.78 12.54 11.76
C LEU A 175 -10.90 12.62 12.81
N PRO A 176 -12.12 12.09 12.54
CA PRO A 176 -13.16 12.05 13.56
C PRO A 176 -12.66 11.34 14.82
N ALA A 177 -12.86 11.95 15.98
CA ALA A 177 -12.45 11.37 17.26
C ALA A 177 -13.18 10.04 17.52
N GLY A 178 -12.45 9.04 18.03
CA GLY A 178 -12.98 7.70 18.28
C GLY A 178 -12.84 6.71 17.12
N VAL A 179 -12.42 7.15 15.93
CA VAL A 179 -12.08 6.24 14.83
C VAL A 179 -10.86 5.39 15.18
N LEU A 180 -9.82 6.02 15.72
CA LEU A 180 -8.69 5.32 16.33
C LEU A 180 -8.88 5.27 17.84
N GLN A 181 -8.41 4.19 18.46
CA GLN A 181 -8.50 3.97 19.89
C GLN A 181 -7.11 3.87 20.52
N ARG A 182 -7.06 4.16 21.82
CA ARG A 182 -5.82 4.05 22.58
C ARG A 182 -5.26 2.63 22.55
N GLY A 183 -3.96 2.51 22.29
CA GLY A 183 -3.25 1.23 22.27
C GLY A 183 -3.36 0.48 20.95
N GLU A 184 -4.08 1.00 19.94
CA GLU A 184 -4.15 0.37 18.62
C GLU A 184 -2.85 0.49 17.85
N ARG A 185 -2.53 -0.58 17.13
CA ARG A 185 -1.42 -0.66 16.19
C ARG A 185 -1.88 -0.14 14.83
N VAL A 186 -1.30 0.99 14.41
CA VAL A 186 -1.71 1.70 13.19
C VAL A 186 -0.69 1.48 12.08
N LEU A 187 -1.15 1.05 10.92
CA LEU A 187 -0.40 1.05 9.67
C LEU A 187 -0.78 2.30 8.86
N ILE A 188 0.17 3.17 8.60
CA ILE A 188 -0.04 4.32 7.71
C ILE A 188 0.11 3.84 6.27
N VAL A 189 -0.88 4.16 5.42
CA VAL A 189 -0.87 3.80 3.99
C VAL A 189 -1.09 5.06 3.18
N ASP A 190 -0.21 5.31 2.19
CA ASP A 190 -0.30 6.46 1.30
C ASP A 190 0.02 6.05 -0.16
N ASP A 191 -0.31 6.89 -1.11
CA ASP A 191 0.04 6.69 -2.52
C ASP A 191 1.49 7.11 -2.81
N LEU A 192 1.95 8.20 -2.20
CA LEU A 192 3.25 8.81 -2.49
C LEU A 192 3.96 9.33 -1.22
N LEU A 193 5.18 8.88 -1.01
CA LEU A 193 6.11 9.46 -0.05
C LEU A 193 7.12 10.37 -0.77
N ARG A 194 7.12 11.67 -0.47
CA ARG A 194 8.06 12.62 -1.04
C ARG A 194 8.82 13.41 0.03
N SER A 195 8.15 14.34 0.70
CA SER A 195 8.74 15.15 1.78
C SER A 195 8.45 14.64 3.18
N GLY A 196 7.57 13.64 3.31
CA GLY A 196 7.13 13.10 4.59
C GLY A 196 6.20 14.00 5.41
N ARG A 197 5.73 15.12 4.86
CA ARG A 197 4.84 16.05 5.59
C ARG A 197 3.50 15.41 5.96
N THR A 198 2.86 14.73 5.02
CA THR A 198 1.62 13.98 5.26
C THR A 198 1.86 12.86 6.27
N LEU A 199 2.95 12.12 6.11
CA LEU A 199 3.33 11.04 7.03
C LEU A 199 3.47 11.54 8.47
N ARG A 200 4.16 12.67 8.69
CA ARG A 200 4.26 13.29 10.03
C ARG A 200 2.91 13.70 10.61
N ALA A 201 2.04 14.28 9.79
CA ALA A 201 0.70 14.67 10.24
C ALA A 201 -0.15 13.44 10.62
N LEU A 202 -0.11 12.36 9.82
CA LEU A 202 -0.80 11.11 10.14
C LEU A 202 -0.24 10.45 11.40
N THR A 203 1.08 10.49 11.60
CA THR A 203 1.73 10.00 12.84
C THR A 203 1.20 10.77 14.05
N ARG A 204 1.16 12.11 13.99
CA ARG A 204 0.62 12.94 15.07
C ARG A 204 -0.86 12.64 15.37
N ILE A 205 -1.66 12.38 14.34
CA ILE A 205 -3.06 11.96 14.51
C ILE A 205 -3.14 10.63 15.27
N ALA A 206 -2.34 9.63 14.90
CA ALA A 206 -2.30 8.35 15.60
C ALA A 206 -1.87 8.51 17.06
N GLU A 207 -0.79 9.24 17.31
CA GLU A 207 -0.28 9.52 18.66
C GLU A 207 -1.30 10.28 19.53
N SER A 208 -1.97 11.29 18.94
CA SER A 208 -3.02 12.06 19.64
C SER A 208 -4.25 11.22 19.98
N ALA A 209 -4.52 10.14 19.22
CA ALA A 209 -5.52 9.14 19.56
C ALA A 209 -5.04 8.16 20.65
N GLY A 210 -3.77 8.23 21.05
CA GLY A 210 -3.12 7.28 21.94
C GLY A 210 -2.81 5.93 21.29
N ALA A 211 -2.82 5.87 19.97
CA ALA A 211 -2.39 4.75 19.13
C ALA A 211 -0.91 4.89 18.77
N TYR A 212 -0.30 3.84 18.21
CA TYR A 212 1.09 3.88 17.80
C TYR A 212 1.30 3.28 16.41
N VAL A 213 2.21 3.88 15.64
CA VAL A 213 2.48 3.50 14.26
C VAL A 213 3.42 2.30 14.23
N VAL A 214 2.97 1.18 13.64
CA VAL A 214 3.76 -0.05 13.47
C VAL A 214 4.44 -0.13 12.11
N GLY A 215 3.95 0.63 11.13
CA GLY A 215 4.56 0.64 9.81
C GLY A 215 3.97 1.68 8.88
N VAL A 216 4.61 1.77 7.72
CA VAL A 216 4.25 2.68 6.62
C VAL A 216 4.28 1.89 5.31
N VAL A 217 3.22 2.00 4.52
CA VAL A 217 3.13 1.41 3.17
C VAL A 217 2.88 2.53 2.17
N ALA A 218 3.59 2.51 1.04
CA ALA A 218 3.33 3.41 -0.06
C ALA A 218 3.50 2.72 -1.43
N LEU A 219 2.72 3.17 -2.42
CA LEU A 219 2.94 2.74 -3.80
C LEU A 219 4.29 3.22 -4.30
N LEU A 220 4.56 4.51 -4.11
CA LEU A 220 5.75 5.15 -4.61
C LEU A 220 6.46 5.97 -3.51
N ALA A 221 7.77 6.09 -3.66
CA ALA A 221 8.54 7.13 -3.00
C ALA A 221 9.33 7.94 -4.01
N VAL A 222 9.51 9.23 -3.76
CA VAL A 222 10.33 10.14 -4.58
C VAL A 222 11.43 10.72 -3.71
N GLY A 223 12.69 10.43 -4.07
CA GLY A 223 13.85 10.82 -3.27
C GLY A 223 13.84 10.20 -1.87
N ASP A 224 14.59 10.78 -0.94
CA ASP A 224 14.81 10.24 0.41
C ASP A 224 14.29 11.15 1.55
N GLY A 225 13.76 12.34 1.23
CA GLY A 225 13.32 13.34 2.23
C GLY A 225 12.23 12.87 3.18
N TRP A 226 11.45 11.90 2.78
CA TRP A 226 10.39 11.29 3.60
C TRP A 226 10.92 10.39 4.73
N ARG A 227 12.15 9.88 4.63
CA ARG A 227 12.73 8.93 5.60
C ARG A 227 12.83 9.51 7.00
N TYR A 228 13.09 10.83 7.10
CA TYR A 228 13.12 11.53 8.39
C TYR A 228 11.75 11.71 9.07
N ALA A 229 10.68 11.33 8.38
CA ALA A 229 9.33 11.38 8.91
C ALA A 229 8.82 10.02 9.38
N VAL A 230 9.57 8.95 9.13
CA VAL A 230 9.22 7.59 9.56
C VAL A 230 9.37 7.50 11.07
N PRO A 231 8.33 7.05 11.81
CA PRO A 231 8.43 6.84 13.24
C PRO A 231 9.50 5.79 13.59
N GLU A 232 10.15 5.99 14.71
CA GLU A 232 11.16 5.03 15.20
C GLU A 232 10.55 3.64 15.39
N GLY A 233 11.23 2.61 14.92
CA GLY A 233 10.78 1.22 14.99
C GLY A 233 9.67 0.84 14.00
N ALA A 234 9.12 1.78 13.22
CA ALA A 234 8.11 1.46 12.22
C ALA A 234 8.74 0.77 10.99
N ARG A 235 8.12 -0.33 10.53
CA ARG A 235 8.53 -0.99 9.29
C ARG A 235 8.09 -0.17 8.09
N VAL A 236 8.85 -0.21 7.00
CA VAL A 236 8.55 0.54 5.78
C VAL A 236 8.49 -0.39 4.57
N LEU A 237 7.37 -0.33 3.85
CA LEU A 237 7.18 -0.99 2.58
C LEU A 237 6.88 0.05 1.50
N VAL A 238 7.78 0.20 0.53
CA VAL A 238 7.58 1.01 -0.67
C VAL A 238 7.71 0.11 -1.89
N LEU A 239 6.69 0.08 -2.75
CA LEU A 239 6.72 -0.80 -3.91
C LEU A 239 7.79 -0.38 -4.92
N HIS A 240 7.89 0.93 -5.19
CA HIS A 240 8.92 1.44 -6.09
C HIS A 240 9.38 2.84 -5.67
N THR A 241 10.69 3.09 -5.80
CA THR A 241 11.30 4.40 -5.52
C THR A 241 11.73 5.05 -6.83
N VAL A 242 11.11 6.19 -7.13
CA VAL A 242 11.47 7.02 -8.28
C VAL A 242 12.70 7.87 -7.90
N ARG A 243 13.78 7.68 -8.62
CA ARG A 243 14.95 8.54 -8.49
C ARG A 243 14.74 9.78 -9.37
N VAL A 244 14.51 10.91 -8.78
CA VAL A 244 14.55 12.18 -9.50
C VAL A 244 16.03 12.57 -9.57
N SER A 245 16.61 12.56 -10.77
CA SER A 245 17.89 13.23 -10.97
C SER A 245 17.68 14.70 -10.61
N ALA A 246 18.46 15.21 -9.66
CA ALA A 246 18.48 16.64 -9.40
C ALA A 246 18.77 17.34 -10.73
N GLY A 247 17.75 17.97 -11.30
CA GLY A 247 17.92 18.81 -12.48
C GLY A 247 18.93 19.91 -12.14
N ARG A 248 19.86 20.08 -13.06
CA ARG A 248 20.85 21.14 -13.03
C ARG A 248 20.19 22.50 -13.08
#